data_37eb314f0a2f5bec9c852575b53acdec
#
_entry.id   37eb314f0a2f5bec9c852575b53acdec
#
_cell.length_a   1.000
_cell.length_b   1.000
_cell.length_c   1.000
_cell.angle_alpha   90.00
_cell.angle_beta   90.00
_cell.angle_gamma   90.00
#
_symmetry.space_group_name_H-M   'P 1'
#
loop_
_entity.id
_entity.type
_entity.pdbx_description
1 polymer ?
#
loop_
_entity_poly.entity_id
_entity_poly.type
_entity_poly.pdbx_seq_one_letter_code
_entity_poly.pdbx_strand_id
1 'polypeptide(L)'
;MKKTGTTNAEIVLGVGLPIDSYGTQKDAFRQYFLRDDLSFVFEGAAYRCRIADCKVFAQGHAALCRYYQQLKEYRSITLVDIGGYTVDVLTVHNFRLDRSSCASLRMGTITLYSRIQDALQKNDILLSDELVTDAIRGQIQHADRGQIEEVVERSVAAYCKELFNALRERGIDLRLPTVFAGGGAELLESRLRGEDVNTAAVLNRFANADGYRLLMG
;
A
#
# COMPACT_ATOMS: atom_id res chain seq x y z
N MET A 1 4.79 5.48 -22.55
CA MET A 1 4.52 5.94 -23.93
C MET A 1 4.57 7.46 -24.04
N LYS A 2 3.70 8.26 -23.38
CA LYS A 2 3.76 9.73 -23.46
C LYS A 2 5.14 10.30 -23.08
N LYS A 3 5.72 9.87 -21.96
CA LYS A 3 7.05 10.34 -21.49
C LYS A 3 8.22 9.97 -22.43
N THR A 4 8.06 8.96 -23.26
CA THR A 4 9.06 8.48 -24.22
C THR A 4 8.81 8.97 -25.65
N GLY A 5 7.72 9.69 -25.89
CA GLY A 5 7.29 10.11 -27.23
C GLY A 5 6.84 8.96 -28.14
N THR A 6 6.64 7.74 -27.61
CA THR A 6 6.32 6.56 -28.37
C THR A 6 4.82 6.38 -28.47
N THR A 7 4.27 6.24 -29.67
CA THR A 7 2.84 5.99 -29.93
C THR A 7 2.55 4.51 -30.14
N ASN A 8 3.55 3.71 -30.50
CA ASN A 8 3.48 2.26 -30.60
C ASN A 8 4.45 1.61 -29.62
N ALA A 9 4.00 0.59 -28.88
CA ALA A 9 4.89 -0.10 -27.92
C ALA A 9 4.48 -1.56 -27.72
N GLU A 10 5.48 -2.41 -27.55
CA GLU A 10 5.35 -3.72 -26.92
C GLU A 10 5.70 -3.57 -25.44
N ILE A 11 4.84 -4.08 -24.57
CA ILE A 11 4.88 -3.87 -23.12
C ILE A 11 5.06 -5.22 -22.42
N VAL A 12 6.02 -5.30 -21.52
CA VAL A 12 6.08 -6.32 -20.48
C VAL A 12 5.54 -5.67 -19.18
N LEU A 13 4.45 -6.20 -18.66
CA LEU A 13 3.75 -5.62 -17.53
C LEU A 13 4.14 -6.34 -16.22
N GLY A 14 4.54 -5.59 -15.20
CA GLY A 14 4.71 -6.10 -13.83
C GLY A 14 3.48 -5.74 -12.99
N VAL A 15 2.82 -6.73 -12.42
CA VAL A 15 1.63 -6.54 -11.56
C VAL A 15 1.78 -7.31 -10.26
N GLY A 16 1.01 -6.96 -9.24
CA GLY A 16 1.03 -7.64 -7.95
C GLY A 16 -0.32 -8.16 -7.52
N LEU A 17 -0.30 -9.28 -6.83
CA LEU A 17 -1.43 -9.83 -6.10
C LEU A 17 -1.13 -9.83 -4.60
N PRO A 18 -2.16 -9.63 -3.76
CA PRO A 18 -2.06 -9.94 -2.33
C PRO A 18 -1.54 -11.36 -2.13
N ILE A 19 -0.74 -11.57 -1.07
CA ILE A 19 -0.05 -12.82 -0.86
C ILE A 19 -0.99 -14.02 -0.77
N ASP A 20 -2.17 -13.82 -0.16
CA ASP A 20 -3.20 -14.86 0.00
C ASP A 20 -3.77 -15.34 -1.34
N SER A 21 -3.87 -14.43 -2.32
CA SER A 21 -4.41 -14.71 -3.65
C SER A 21 -3.35 -15.18 -4.63
N TYR A 22 -2.08 -14.90 -4.37
CA TYR A 22 -0.99 -15.12 -5.31
C TYR A 22 -0.89 -16.58 -5.77
N GLY A 23 -0.98 -17.52 -4.83
CA GLY A 23 -0.83 -18.94 -5.14
C GLY A 23 -1.92 -19.52 -6.06
N THR A 24 -3.14 -18.99 -5.97
CA THR A 24 -4.32 -19.51 -6.66
C THR A 24 -4.72 -18.70 -7.88
N GLN A 25 -4.41 -17.41 -7.93
CA GLN A 25 -4.94 -16.50 -8.93
C GLN A 25 -3.90 -15.98 -9.93
N LYS A 26 -2.60 -16.22 -9.71
CA LYS A 26 -1.51 -15.62 -10.52
C LYS A 26 -1.67 -15.88 -12.01
N ASP A 27 -2.05 -17.10 -12.42
CA ASP A 27 -2.13 -17.47 -13.82
C ASP A 27 -3.35 -16.83 -14.51
N ALA A 28 -4.52 -16.83 -13.84
CA ALA A 28 -5.71 -16.15 -14.31
C ALA A 28 -5.49 -14.63 -14.39
N PHE A 29 -4.83 -14.06 -13.38
CA PHE A 29 -4.51 -12.64 -13.36
C PHE A 29 -3.52 -12.24 -14.45
N ARG A 30 -2.51 -13.08 -14.72
CA ARG A 30 -1.61 -12.90 -15.87
C ARG A 30 -2.39 -12.87 -17.19
N GLN A 31 -3.26 -13.86 -17.44
CA GLN A 31 -4.06 -13.96 -18.66
C GLN A 31 -4.99 -12.75 -18.83
N TYR A 32 -5.53 -12.21 -17.74
CA TYR A 32 -6.38 -11.03 -17.77
C TYR A 32 -5.68 -9.82 -18.41
N PHE A 33 -4.38 -9.66 -18.22
CA PHE A 33 -3.63 -8.52 -18.76
C PHE A 33 -3.08 -8.71 -20.16
N LEU A 34 -2.90 -9.94 -20.63
CA LEU A 34 -2.37 -10.17 -21.98
C LEU A 34 -3.32 -9.63 -23.05
N ARG A 35 -2.83 -8.79 -23.94
CA ARG A 35 -3.59 -8.18 -25.04
C ARG A 35 -2.69 -8.01 -26.26
N ASP A 36 -3.15 -8.49 -27.41
CA ASP A 36 -2.41 -8.38 -28.66
C ASP A 36 -2.55 -7.02 -29.32
N ASP A 37 -3.68 -6.34 -29.11
CA ASP A 37 -3.93 -5.01 -29.67
C ASP A 37 -4.76 -4.18 -28.70
N LEU A 38 -4.16 -3.09 -28.22
CA LEU A 38 -4.79 -2.07 -27.42
C LEU A 38 -4.61 -0.72 -28.11
N SER A 39 -5.71 -0.17 -28.59
CA SER A 39 -5.73 1.16 -29.21
C SER A 39 -6.58 2.09 -28.35
N PHE A 40 -6.04 3.25 -28.02
CA PHE A 40 -6.73 4.26 -27.22
C PHE A 40 -6.23 5.67 -27.56
N VAL A 41 -7.04 6.65 -27.22
CA VAL A 41 -6.67 8.07 -27.34
C VAL A 41 -6.46 8.63 -25.93
N PHE A 42 -5.35 9.31 -25.73
CA PHE A 42 -5.04 9.99 -24.48
C PHE A 42 -4.50 11.39 -24.78
N GLU A 43 -5.13 12.42 -24.21
CA GLU A 43 -4.80 13.83 -24.46
C GLU A 43 -4.73 14.17 -25.98
N GLY A 44 -5.66 13.67 -26.77
CA GLY A 44 -5.75 13.93 -28.21
C GLY A 44 -4.77 13.14 -29.09
N ALA A 45 -3.84 12.39 -28.50
CA ALA A 45 -2.91 11.52 -29.22
C ALA A 45 -3.39 10.08 -29.26
N ALA A 46 -3.32 9.43 -30.44
CA ALA A 46 -3.65 8.01 -30.59
C ALA A 46 -2.45 7.14 -30.21
N TYR A 47 -2.68 6.12 -29.40
CA TYR A 47 -1.70 5.14 -28.97
C TYR A 47 -2.13 3.75 -29.35
N ARG A 48 -1.17 2.92 -29.68
CA ARG A 48 -1.35 1.47 -29.89
C ARG A 48 -0.31 0.70 -29.10
N CYS A 49 -0.71 -0.32 -28.37
CA CYS A 49 0.24 -1.16 -27.66
C CYS A 49 -0.22 -2.62 -27.61
N ARG A 50 0.77 -3.50 -27.44
CA ARG A 50 0.59 -4.91 -27.17
C ARG A 50 1.16 -5.21 -25.79
N ILE A 51 0.42 -5.93 -24.94
CA ILE A 51 0.96 -6.48 -23.71
C ILE A 51 1.42 -7.91 -24.04
N ALA A 52 2.72 -8.02 -24.37
CA ALA A 52 3.32 -9.27 -24.85
C ALA A 52 3.58 -10.27 -23.72
N ASP A 53 3.86 -9.76 -22.53
CA ASP A 53 4.02 -10.58 -21.32
C ASP A 53 3.54 -9.82 -20.08
N CYS A 54 3.13 -10.59 -19.07
CA CYS A 54 2.72 -10.09 -17.78
C CYS A 54 3.35 -10.94 -16.67
N LYS A 55 4.22 -10.33 -15.88
CA LYS A 55 4.84 -10.97 -14.70
C LYS A 55 4.06 -10.60 -13.45
N VAL A 56 3.56 -11.61 -12.74
CA VAL A 56 2.78 -11.43 -11.50
C VAL A 56 3.66 -11.68 -10.30
N PHE A 57 3.66 -10.76 -9.34
CA PHE A 57 4.46 -10.81 -8.13
C PHE A 57 3.56 -10.84 -6.88
N ALA A 58 4.08 -11.36 -5.77
CA ALA A 58 3.45 -11.23 -4.48
C ALA A 58 3.74 -9.83 -3.92
N GLN A 59 2.69 -9.07 -3.62
CA GLN A 59 2.80 -7.76 -2.98
C GLN A 59 3.51 -7.90 -1.63
N GLY A 60 4.16 -6.83 -1.19
CA GLY A 60 4.95 -6.83 0.03
C GLY A 60 6.29 -7.55 -0.11
N HIS A 61 6.31 -8.81 -0.55
CA HIS A 61 7.55 -9.55 -0.76
C HIS A 61 8.45 -8.86 -1.81
N ALA A 62 7.88 -8.41 -2.91
CA ALA A 62 8.62 -7.67 -3.94
C ALA A 62 9.19 -6.35 -3.40
N ALA A 63 8.43 -5.64 -2.55
CA ALA A 63 8.92 -4.44 -1.88
C ALA A 63 10.14 -4.74 -0.98
N LEU A 64 10.09 -5.80 -0.16
CA LEU A 64 11.23 -6.21 0.66
C LEU A 64 12.47 -6.55 -0.18
N CYS A 65 12.31 -7.23 -1.32
CA CYS A 65 13.42 -7.53 -2.23
C CYS A 65 14.11 -6.25 -2.72
N ARG A 66 13.34 -5.20 -3.02
CA ARG A 66 13.89 -3.90 -3.46
C ARG A 66 14.74 -3.25 -2.37
N TYR A 67 14.33 -3.39 -1.12
CA TYR A 67 15.01 -2.79 0.03
C TYR A 67 15.96 -3.75 0.75
N TYR A 68 16.31 -4.89 0.11
CA TYR A 68 17.16 -5.94 0.69
C TYR A 68 18.43 -5.40 1.35
N GLN A 69 19.19 -4.52 0.67
CA GLN A 69 20.46 -4.01 1.20
C GLN A 69 20.31 -3.23 2.51
N GLN A 70 19.17 -2.58 2.72
CA GLN A 70 18.86 -1.81 3.92
C GLN A 70 18.35 -2.72 5.06
N LEU A 71 17.80 -3.88 4.72
CA LEU A 71 17.10 -4.76 5.64
C LEU A 71 17.83 -6.06 5.94
N LYS A 72 18.94 -6.36 5.23
CA LYS A 72 19.66 -7.64 5.29
C LYS A 72 20.20 -8.02 6.67
N GLU A 73 20.41 -7.03 7.55
CA GLU A 73 20.89 -7.27 8.92
C GLU A 73 19.80 -7.93 9.80
N TYR A 74 18.55 -7.84 9.41
CA TYR A 74 17.45 -8.42 10.16
C TYR A 74 17.20 -9.86 9.70
N ARG A 75 17.29 -10.82 10.64
CA ARG A 75 16.97 -12.23 10.37
C ARG A 75 15.47 -12.46 10.12
N SER A 76 14.64 -11.71 10.82
CA SER A 76 13.19 -11.75 10.70
C SER A 76 12.67 -10.34 10.50
N ILE A 77 11.76 -10.19 9.57
CA ILE A 77 11.10 -8.92 9.24
C ILE A 77 9.62 -9.20 9.07
N THR A 78 8.80 -8.43 9.76
CA THR A 78 7.37 -8.36 9.47
C THR A 78 7.12 -7.17 8.55
N LEU A 79 6.44 -7.39 7.44
CA LEU A 79 5.96 -6.30 6.58
C LEU A 79 4.46 -6.14 6.79
N VAL A 80 4.04 -4.88 6.94
CA VAL A 80 2.64 -4.45 7.04
C VAL A 80 2.38 -3.47 5.90
N ASP A 81 1.69 -3.93 4.85
CA ASP A 81 1.35 -3.13 3.68
C ASP A 81 -0.04 -2.52 3.87
N ILE A 82 -0.09 -1.22 4.17
CA ILE A 82 -1.34 -0.48 4.42
C ILE A 82 -1.84 0.08 3.09
N GLY A 83 -2.74 -0.67 2.46
CA GLY A 83 -3.41 -0.29 1.22
C GLY A 83 -4.68 0.53 1.43
N GLY A 84 -5.43 0.74 0.33
CA GLY A 84 -6.74 1.42 0.37
C GLY A 84 -7.82 0.57 1.04
N TYR A 85 -7.94 -0.71 0.67
CA TYR A 85 -8.98 -1.62 1.15
C TYR A 85 -8.51 -2.55 2.25
N THR A 86 -7.26 -3.04 2.15
CA THR A 86 -6.69 -4.04 3.03
C THR A 86 -5.41 -3.56 3.68
N VAL A 87 -5.09 -4.18 4.80
CA VAL A 87 -3.75 -4.21 5.36
C VAL A 87 -3.25 -5.65 5.23
N ASP A 88 -2.24 -5.84 4.41
CA ASP A 88 -1.65 -7.14 4.15
C ASP A 88 -0.37 -7.31 4.98
N VAL A 89 -0.26 -8.46 5.63
CA VAL A 89 0.85 -8.76 6.53
C VAL A 89 1.56 -10.01 6.07
N LEU A 90 2.89 -9.96 6.11
CA LEU A 90 3.72 -11.13 5.89
C LEU A 90 4.99 -11.05 6.74
N THR A 91 5.51 -12.19 7.15
CA THR A 91 6.82 -12.29 7.81
C THR A 91 7.78 -13.06 6.91
N VAL A 92 9.01 -12.58 6.86
CA VAL A 92 10.12 -13.28 6.20
C VAL A 92 11.19 -13.63 7.22
N HIS A 93 11.77 -14.83 7.09
CA HIS A 93 12.93 -15.26 7.85
C HIS A 93 14.08 -15.47 6.88
N ASN A 94 15.18 -14.74 7.03
CA ASN A 94 16.29 -14.71 6.07
C ASN A 94 15.78 -14.48 4.64
N PHE A 95 14.85 -13.54 4.46
CA PHE A 95 14.17 -13.20 3.20
C PHE A 95 13.38 -14.36 2.55
N ARG A 96 13.12 -15.43 3.29
CA ARG A 96 12.20 -16.50 2.87
C ARG A 96 10.85 -16.26 3.53
N LEU A 97 9.81 -16.25 2.69
CA LEU A 97 8.44 -16.05 3.14
C LEU A 97 7.99 -17.17 4.08
N ASP A 98 7.49 -16.77 5.24
CA ASP A 98 6.71 -17.66 6.11
C ASP A 98 5.23 -17.54 5.74
N ARG A 99 4.73 -18.55 5.04
CA ARG A 99 3.32 -18.55 4.59
C ARG A 99 2.32 -18.62 5.74
N SER A 100 2.70 -19.14 6.89
CA SER A 100 1.82 -19.23 8.06
C SER A 100 1.57 -17.87 8.71
N SER A 101 2.45 -16.90 8.47
CA SER A 101 2.36 -15.54 9.00
C SER A 101 1.61 -14.57 8.08
N CYS A 102 1.17 -15.03 6.90
CA CYS A 102 0.45 -14.19 5.96
C CYS A 102 -0.99 -13.95 6.43
N ALA A 103 -1.40 -12.69 6.42
CA ALA A 103 -2.76 -12.29 6.77
C ALA A 103 -3.19 -11.07 5.97
N SER A 104 -4.49 -10.95 5.73
CA SER A 104 -5.12 -9.77 5.14
C SER A 104 -6.24 -9.29 6.04
N LEU A 105 -6.22 -8.00 6.39
CA LEU A 105 -7.20 -7.34 7.25
C LEU A 105 -7.99 -6.34 6.40
N ARG A 106 -9.31 -6.31 6.54
CA ARG A 106 -10.17 -5.29 5.88
C ARG A 106 -10.13 -3.96 6.66
N MET A 107 -8.94 -3.42 6.80
CA MET A 107 -8.67 -2.21 7.57
C MET A 107 -7.84 -1.19 6.77
N GLY A 108 -8.00 -1.14 5.45
CA GLY A 108 -7.30 -0.15 4.62
C GLY A 108 -7.73 1.30 4.90
N THR A 109 -7.04 2.25 4.30
CA THR A 109 -7.24 3.69 4.54
C THR A 109 -8.64 4.19 4.23
N ILE A 110 -9.39 3.53 3.33
CA ILE A 110 -10.80 3.86 3.06
C ILE A 110 -11.64 3.77 4.34
N THR A 111 -11.37 2.79 5.21
CA THR A 111 -12.06 2.67 6.52
C THR A 111 -11.76 3.88 7.41
N LEU A 112 -10.50 4.36 7.42
CA LEU A 112 -10.12 5.56 8.16
C LEU A 112 -10.81 6.80 7.60
N TYR A 113 -10.84 6.96 6.27
CA TYR A 113 -11.48 8.10 5.61
C TYR A 113 -12.97 8.16 5.93
N SER A 114 -13.69 7.04 5.79
CA SER A 114 -15.11 6.98 6.13
C SER A 114 -15.37 7.38 7.59
N ARG A 115 -14.55 6.90 8.53
CA ARG A 115 -14.66 7.26 9.96
C ARG A 115 -14.46 8.74 10.21
N ILE A 116 -13.49 9.36 9.55
CA ILE A 116 -13.26 10.82 9.66
C ILE A 116 -14.44 11.58 9.09
N GLN A 117 -14.89 11.22 7.89
CA GLN A 117 -16.02 11.86 7.22
C GLN A 117 -17.32 11.73 8.04
N ASP A 118 -17.63 10.54 8.55
CA ASP A 118 -18.80 10.30 9.42
C ASP A 118 -18.73 11.11 10.72
N ALA A 119 -17.54 11.26 11.30
CA ALA A 119 -17.38 12.04 12.52
C ALA A 119 -17.51 13.55 12.27
N LEU A 120 -17.04 14.05 11.13
CA LEU A 120 -17.15 15.46 10.73
C LEU A 120 -18.57 15.80 10.30
N GLN A 121 -19.27 14.90 9.62
CA GLN A 121 -20.66 15.08 9.20
C GLN A 121 -21.62 15.34 10.38
N LYS A 122 -21.34 14.79 11.57
CA LYS A 122 -22.10 15.07 12.80
C LYS A 122 -22.04 16.54 13.24
N ASN A 123 -21.10 17.30 12.69
CA ASN A 123 -20.91 18.73 12.94
C ASN A 123 -21.14 19.53 11.65
N ASP A 124 -21.89 18.99 10.69
CA ASP A 124 -22.22 19.61 9.40
C ASP A 124 -20.98 19.94 8.52
N ILE A 125 -19.85 19.27 8.75
CA ILE A 125 -18.62 19.45 7.96
C ILE A 125 -18.51 18.30 6.97
N LEU A 126 -18.49 18.63 5.67
CA LEU A 126 -18.34 17.67 4.58
C LEU A 126 -16.96 17.84 3.90
N LEU A 127 -16.14 16.80 3.91
CA LEU A 127 -14.83 16.81 3.25
C LEU A 127 -14.76 15.73 2.16
N SER A 128 -14.14 16.09 1.03
CA SER A 128 -13.71 15.12 0.02
C SER A 128 -12.51 14.31 0.55
N ASP A 129 -12.19 13.18 -0.09
CA ASP A 129 -11.02 12.34 0.25
C ASP A 129 -9.70 13.11 0.15
N GLU A 130 -9.61 14.06 -0.79
CA GLU A 130 -8.45 14.94 -0.93
C GLU A 130 -8.28 15.82 0.31
N LEU A 131 -9.36 16.48 0.75
CA LEU A 131 -9.33 17.33 1.94
C LEU A 131 -9.11 16.54 3.22
N VAL A 132 -9.60 15.30 3.32
CA VAL A 132 -9.29 14.38 4.42
C VAL A 132 -7.79 14.05 4.41
N THR A 133 -7.21 13.80 3.23
CA THR A 133 -5.77 13.57 3.09
C THR A 133 -4.96 14.77 3.57
N ASP A 134 -5.34 15.98 3.15
CA ASP A 134 -4.69 17.22 3.58
C ASP A 134 -4.82 17.45 5.09
N ALA A 135 -5.99 17.12 5.65
CA ALA A 135 -6.21 17.22 7.09
C ALA A 135 -5.32 16.23 7.88
N ILE A 136 -5.18 14.98 7.44
CA ILE A 136 -4.28 13.99 8.06
C ILE A 136 -2.83 14.47 7.99
N ARG A 137 -2.43 15.16 6.93
CA ARG A 137 -1.09 15.75 6.76
C ARG A 137 -0.89 17.06 7.50
N GLY A 138 -1.91 17.61 8.15
CA GLY A 138 -1.86 18.94 8.78
C GLY A 138 -1.82 20.10 7.78
N GLN A 139 -2.22 19.88 6.54
CA GLN A 139 -2.14 20.85 5.43
C GLN A 139 -3.49 21.46 5.06
N ILE A 140 -4.56 21.13 5.80
CA ILE A 140 -5.90 21.56 5.46
C ILE A 140 -6.07 23.09 5.58
N GLN A 141 -6.73 23.66 4.58
CA GLN A 141 -7.16 25.06 4.55
C GLN A 141 -8.70 25.11 4.57
N HIS A 142 -9.28 25.31 5.75
CA HIS A 142 -10.72 25.34 5.97
C HIS A 142 -11.07 26.27 7.11
N ALA A 143 -12.28 26.86 7.08
CA ALA A 143 -12.76 27.76 8.15
C ALA A 143 -12.79 27.04 9.51
N ASP A 144 -13.23 25.77 9.52
CA ASP A 144 -13.35 24.94 10.72
C ASP A 144 -12.10 24.09 10.99
N ARG A 145 -10.92 24.56 10.55
CA ARG A 145 -9.65 23.84 10.64
C ARG A 145 -9.39 23.20 12.01
N GLY A 146 -9.58 23.96 13.09
CA GLY A 146 -9.29 23.46 14.45
C GLY A 146 -10.15 22.25 14.82
N GLN A 147 -11.44 22.28 14.48
CA GLN A 147 -12.36 21.18 14.73
C GLN A 147 -12.03 19.97 13.86
N ILE A 148 -11.68 20.20 12.60
CA ILE A 148 -11.25 19.13 11.67
C ILE A 148 -10.01 18.44 12.19
N GLU A 149 -8.97 19.20 12.58
CA GLU A 149 -7.72 18.65 13.10
C GLU A 149 -7.96 17.81 14.37
N GLU A 150 -8.83 18.24 15.28
CA GLU A 150 -9.17 17.47 16.49
C GLU A 150 -9.86 16.13 16.15
N VAL A 151 -10.83 16.15 15.23
CA VAL A 151 -11.53 14.93 14.79
C VAL A 151 -10.58 13.98 14.08
N VAL A 152 -9.72 14.50 13.19
CA VAL A 152 -8.74 13.72 12.44
C VAL A 152 -7.75 13.07 13.41
N GLU A 153 -7.18 13.84 14.33
CA GLU A 153 -6.21 13.34 15.32
C GLU A 153 -6.78 12.16 16.12
N ARG A 154 -7.98 12.32 16.65
CA ARG A 154 -8.69 11.29 17.42
C ARG A 154 -9.00 10.06 16.58
N SER A 155 -9.44 10.26 15.33
CA SER A 155 -9.79 9.15 14.42
C SER A 155 -8.56 8.38 13.98
N VAL A 156 -7.47 9.05 13.67
CA VAL A 156 -6.18 8.43 13.30
C VAL A 156 -5.60 7.65 14.49
N ALA A 157 -5.60 8.23 15.68
CA ALA A 157 -5.11 7.55 16.87
C ALA A 157 -5.92 6.27 17.18
N ALA A 158 -7.26 6.34 17.09
CA ALA A 158 -8.13 5.20 17.28
C ALA A 158 -7.87 4.12 16.22
N TYR A 159 -7.78 4.51 14.94
CA TYR A 159 -7.50 3.58 13.85
C TYR A 159 -6.15 2.85 14.05
N CYS A 160 -5.07 3.57 14.36
CA CYS A 160 -3.76 2.95 14.57
C CYS A 160 -3.79 1.99 15.76
N LYS A 161 -4.45 2.36 16.86
CA LYS A 161 -4.62 1.48 18.02
C LYS A 161 -5.36 0.19 17.65
N GLU A 162 -6.47 0.30 16.93
CA GLU A 162 -7.24 -0.85 16.48
C GLU A 162 -6.43 -1.73 15.52
N LEU A 163 -5.71 -1.12 14.57
CA LEU A 163 -4.84 -1.84 13.65
C LEU A 163 -3.78 -2.64 14.40
N PHE A 164 -3.06 -2.01 15.32
CA PHE A 164 -2.02 -2.70 16.09
C PHE A 164 -2.60 -3.82 16.97
N ASN A 165 -3.77 -3.62 17.55
CA ASN A 165 -4.45 -4.67 18.32
C ASN A 165 -4.84 -5.84 17.40
N ALA A 166 -5.45 -5.57 16.25
CA ALA A 166 -5.82 -6.60 15.28
C ALA A 166 -4.62 -7.41 14.77
N LEU A 167 -3.46 -6.76 14.62
CA LEU A 167 -2.20 -7.45 14.26
C LEU A 167 -1.73 -8.36 15.41
N ARG A 168 -1.73 -7.88 16.65
CA ARG A 168 -1.35 -8.68 17.83
C ARG A 168 -2.27 -9.87 18.06
N GLU A 169 -3.58 -9.71 17.88
CA GLU A 169 -4.58 -10.79 17.96
C GLU A 169 -4.32 -11.92 16.95
N ARG A 170 -3.67 -11.60 15.83
CA ARG A 170 -3.21 -12.58 14.83
C ARG A 170 -1.83 -13.16 15.13
N GLY A 171 -1.25 -12.86 16.29
CA GLY A 171 0.05 -13.35 16.69
C GLY A 171 1.24 -12.59 16.10
N ILE A 172 1.00 -11.42 15.47
CA ILE A 172 2.07 -10.59 14.93
C ILE A 172 2.74 -9.82 16.07
N ASP A 173 4.02 -10.10 16.30
CA ASP A 173 4.81 -9.37 17.29
C ASP A 173 5.47 -8.14 16.65
N LEU A 174 4.85 -6.98 16.86
CA LEU A 174 5.34 -5.70 16.33
C LEU A 174 6.63 -5.20 17.00
N ARG A 175 7.12 -5.87 18.05
CA ARG A 175 8.44 -5.58 18.66
C ARG A 175 9.58 -6.18 17.85
N LEU A 176 9.29 -7.14 16.95
CA LEU A 176 10.24 -7.58 15.92
C LEU A 176 10.37 -6.49 14.84
N PRO A 177 11.51 -6.48 14.11
CA PRO A 177 11.72 -5.51 13.03
C PRO A 177 10.53 -5.48 12.07
N THR A 178 9.81 -4.37 12.06
CA THR A 178 8.59 -4.17 11.29
C THR A 178 8.83 -3.14 10.20
N VAL A 179 8.50 -3.49 8.97
CA VAL A 179 8.53 -2.61 7.81
C VAL A 179 7.09 -2.26 7.45
N PHE A 180 6.77 -0.99 7.40
CA PHE A 180 5.50 -0.52 6.90
C PHE A 180 5.64 -0.10 5.43
N ALA A 181 4.64 -0.42 4.60
CA ALA A 181 4.60 -0.11 3.19
C ALA A 181 3.20 0.35 2.77
N GLY A 182 3.08 0.84 1.54
CA GLY A 182 1.81 1.28 0.96
C GLY A 182 1.48 2.74 1.20
N GLY A 183 0.45 3.23 0.51
CA GLY A 183 0.03 4.63 0.61
C GLY A 183 -0.47 5.02 1.99
N GLY A 184 -1.08 4.08 2.71
CA GLY A 184 -1.52 4.28 4.09
C GLY A 184 -0.34 4.40 5.06
N ALA A 185 0.72 3.63 4.85
CA ALA A 185 1.92 3.74 5.68
C ALA A 185 2.60 5.11 5.52
N GLU A 186 2.70 5.60 4.29
CA GLU A 186 3.23 6.93 4.01
C GLU A 186 2.37 8.04 4.64
N LEU A 187 1.05 7.87 4.59
CA LEU A 187 0.10 8.83 5.16
C LEU A 187 0.16 8.88 6.70
N LEU A 188 0.41 7.73 7.34
CA LEU A 188 0.37 7.55 8.78
C LEU A 188 1.77 7.46 9.43
N GLU A 189 2.84 7.80 8.70
CA GLU A 189 4.23 7.54 9.12
C GLU A 189 4.54 8.01 10.54
N SER A 190 4.09 9.20 10.92
CA SER A 190 4.30 9.76 12.27
C SER A 190 3.65 8.93 13.39
N ARG A 191 2.64 8.12 13.06
CA ARG A 191 1.88 7.30 14.01
C ARG A 191 2.31 5.84 14.03
N LEU A 192 3.12 5.42 13.06
CA LEU A 192 3.64 4.06 12.98
C LEU A 192 4.91 3.85 13.81
N ARG A 193 5.40 4.90 14.45
CA ARG A 193 6.57 4.89 15.35
C ARG A 193 6.07 5.06 16.79
N GLY A 194 6.06 3.98 17.56
CA GLY A 194 5.61 3.98 18.95
C GLY A 194 6.51 3.12 19.83
N GLU A 195 6.34 3.22 21.15
CA GLU A 195 7.16 2.45 22.11
C GLU A 195 7.02 0.94 21.95
N ASP A 196 5.83 0.48 21.52
CA ASP A 196 5.52 -0.93 21.34
C ASP A 196 5.70 -1.44 19.89
N VAL A 197 6.30 -0.65 19.01
CA VAL A 197 6.48 -0.99 17.59
C VAL A 197 7.93 -0.73 17.19
N ASN A 198 8.64 -1.79 16.82
CA ASN A 198 10.00 -1.69 16.30
C ASN A 198 9.97 -1.39 14.79
N THR A 199 9.75 -0.12 14.43
CA THR A 199 9.67 0.31 13.04
C THR A 199 11.05 0.38 12.42
N ALA A 200 11.41 -0.65 11.65
CA ALA A 200 12.69 -0.73 10.93
C ALA A 200 12.71 0.21 9.71
N ALA A 201 11.60 0.33 8.99
CA ALA A 201 11.44 1.24 7.86
C ALA A 201 9.98 1.55 7.57
N VAL A 202 9.74 2.72 6.96
CA VAL A 202 8.48 3.05 6.30
C VAL A 202 8.80 3.26 4.82
N LEU A 203 8.24 2.43 3.96
CA LEU A 203 8.47 2.45 2.52
C LEU A 203 7.41 3.29 1.83
N ASN A 204 7.78 3.96 0.74
CA ASN A 204 6.86 4.77 -0.01
C ASN A 204 5.79 3.92 -0.74
N ARG A 205 4.75 4.58 -1.24
CA ARG A 205 3.63 3.95 -1.98
C ARG A 205 4.04 3.18 -3.23
N PHE A 206 5.21 3.43 -3.79
CA PHE A 206 5.72 2.79 -5.00
C PHE A 206 6.62 1.59 -4.72
N ALA A 207 6.87 1.24 -3.45
CA ALA A 207 7.80 0.18 -3.06
C ALA A 207 7.53 -1.16 -3.76
N ASN A 208 6.25 -1.55 -3.90
CA ASN A 208 5.86 -2.74 -4.65
C ASN A 208 6.23 -2.64 -6.14
N ALA A 209 5.90 -1.52 -6.78
CA ALA A 209 6.19 -1.30 -8.20
C ALA A 209 7.71 -1.27 -8.48
N ASP A 210 8.49 -0.65 -7.60
CA ASP A 210 9.95 -0.66 -7.65
C ASP A 210 10.51 -2.08 -7.48
N GLY A 211 9.89 -2.88 -6.61
CA GLY A 211 10.21 -4.29 -6.43
C GLY A 211 9.92 -5.11 -7.69
N TYR A 212 8.77 -4.91 -8.33
CA TYR A 212 8.43 -5.59 -9.58
C TYR A 212 9.44 -5.25 -10.67
N ARG A 213 9.78 -3.97 -10.83
CA ARG A 213 10.78 -3.52 -11.79
C ARG A 213 12.13 -4.19 -11.56
N LEU A 214 12.59 -4.27 -10.31
CA LEU A 214 13.84 -4.96 -9.97
C LEU A 214 13.81 -6.44 -10.32
N LEU A 215 12.70 -7.13 -10.03
CA LEU A 215 12.56 -8.57 -10.25
C LEU A 215 12.27 -8.94 -11.72
N MET A 216 11.97 -7.96 -12.55
CA MET A 216 11.78 -8.14 -13.99
C MET A 216 13.11 -8.13 -14.76
N GLY A 217 14.17 -7.56 -14.20
CA GLY A 217 15.51 -7.46 -14.81
C GLY A 217 15.72 -6.10 -15.41
#